data_2a5b0b24808038a6d73d33a9822a9d54
#
_entry.id   2a5b0b24808038a6d73d33a9822a9d54
#
_cell.length_a   1.000
_cell.length_b   1.000
_cell.length_c   1.000
_cell.angle_alpha   90.00
_cell.angle_beta   90.00
_cell.angle_gamma   90.00
#
_symmetry.space_group_name_H-M   'P 1'
#
loop_
_entity.id
_entity.type
_entity.pdbx_description
1 polymer ?
#
loop_
_entity_poly.entity_id
_entity_poly.type
_entity_poly.pdbx_seq_one_letter_code
_entity_poly.pdbx_strand_id
1 'polypeptide(L)'
;MVCDMKEIQIRKNDAGQRLDRFVGKAVPLLPESLLQKYIRLKRIKRNGKGAKRDVRLVEGDVLQLYINDEFFERPTEQNAWLKIATPRLDIVYEDENILLADKKPGVLCHSAGEWSWDTLISNIQAYLRQTGQWDPKAENAFTPALCNRIDRNTGGIVIAAKNAEALRILNDKIRDREIEKSYLCVVCGRPHPAEGRLEGYLFKDAVKNQVYVTKKPQPGAKTAVTEYRTLQSRRGLSLVECRLLTGRTHQIRAQMAAAGCPLLGDGKYGRERINRTYGETGQMLYSYKLTFTLPTDAGILEYLRGRTFQVPQVAFAEKYFPGFTLPDTESEPKNEA
;
A
#
# COMPACT_ATOMS: atom_id res chain seq x y z
N MET A 1 -17.17 -27.82 10.56
CA MET A 1 -17.41 -27.29 9.21
C MET A 1 -17.17 -28.42 8.23
N VAL A 2 -18.20 -28.88 7.56
CA VAL A 2 -18.10 -29.92 6.53
C VAL A 2 -17.46 -29.21 5.33
N CYS A 3 -16.24 -29.59 5.01
CA CYS A 3 -15.57 -29.14 3.79
C CYS A 3 -16.15 -30.01 2.67
N ASP A 4 -16.91 -29.44 1.74
CA ASP A 4 -17.43 -30.19 0.61
C ASP A 4 -16.25 -30.68 -0.22
N MET A 5 -16.28 -32.00 -0.52
CA MET A 5 -15.26 -32.62 -1.35
C MET A 5 -15.50 -32.24 -2.81
N LYS A 6 -14.47 -31.69 -3.47
CA LYS A 6 -14.51 -31.50 -4.92
C LYS A 6 -13.68 -32.56 -5.63
N GLU A 7 -14.21 -33.12 -6.68
CA GLU A 7 -13.51 -34.07 -7.56
C GLU A 7 -13.09 -33.38 -8.87
N ILE A 8 -11.85 -33.62 -9.26
CA ILE A 8 -11.32 -33.16 -10.55
C ILE A 8 -10.78 -34.40 -11.29
N GLN A 9 -11.35 -34.72 -12.42
CA GLN A 9 -10.85 -35.77 -13.32
C GLN A 9 -9.70 -35.21 -14.18
N ILE A 10 -8.56 -35.88 -14.17
CA ILE A 10 -7.39 -35.51 -14.97
C ILE A 10 -7.65 -35.90 -16.42
N ARG A 11 -7.64 -34.90 -17.29
CA ARG A 11 -7.82 -35.05 -18.73
C ARG A 11 -6.46 -35.13 -19.43
N LYS A 12 -6.47 -35.45 -20.72
CA LYS A 12 -5.26 -35.57 -21.55
C LYS A 12 -4.29 -34.37 -21.42
N ASN A 13 -4.82 -33.16 -21.40
CA ASN A 13 -4.01 -31.93 -21.27
C ASN A 13 -3.48 -31.67 -19.85
N ASP A 14 -4.00 -32.39 -18.85
CA ASP A 14 -3.57 -32.25 -17.45
C ASP A 14 -2.53 -33.28 -17.08
N ALA A 15 -2.44 -34.35 -17.84
CA ALA A 15 -1.54 -35.48 -17.62
C ALA A 15 -0.06 -35.04 -17.71
N GLY A 16 0.81 -35.77 -16.99
CA GLY A 16 2.25 -35.48 -16.93
C GLY A 16 2.66 -34.36 -15.97
N GLN A 17 1.72 -33.53 -15.52
CA GLN A 17 2.00 -32.48 -14.53
C GLN A 17 2.21 -33.06 -13.12
N ARG A 18 3.00 -32.39 -12.31
CA ARG A 18 3.12 -32.74 -10.88
C ARG A 18 1.84 -32.32 -10.15
N LEU A 19 1.44 -33.12 -9.15
CA LEU A 19 0.24 -32.90 -8.34
C LEU A 19 0.20 -31.47 -7.73
N ASP A 20 1.30 -31.04 -7.09
CA ASP A 20 1.37 -29.73 -6.46
C ASP A 20 1.17 -28.57 -7.47
N ARG A 21 1.79 -28.68 -8.65
CA ARG A 21 1.63 -27.67 -9.72
C ARG A 21 0.23 -27.66 -10.31
N PHE A 22 -0.35 -28.82 -10.51
CA PHE A 22 -1.71 -28.91 -11.04
C PHE A 22 -2.73 -28.29 -10.07
N VAL A 23 -2.68 -28.70 -8.79
CA VAL A 23 -3.61 -28.19 -7.77
C VAL A 23 -3.43 -26.68 -7.57
N GLY A 24 -2.21 -26.15 -7.58
CA GLY A 24 -1.97 -24.70 -7.48
C GLY A 24 -2.56 -23.89 -8.64
N LYS A 25 -2.78 -24.51 -9.82
CA LYS A 25 -3.49 -23.88 -10.95
C LYS A 25 -5.00 -24.06 -10.86
N ALA A 26 -5.46 -25.23 -10.45
CA ALA A 26 -6.88 -25.56 -10.33
C ALA A 26 -7.57 -24.87 -9.15
N VAL A 27 -6.79 -24.50 -8.12
CA VAL A 27 -7.26 -23.84 -6.90
C VAL A 27 -6.49 -22.53 -6.71
N PRO A 28 -6.82 -21.48 -7.47
CA PRO A 28 -5.95 -20.31 -7.67
C PRO A 28 -5.73 -19.44 -6.44
N LEU A 29 -6.62 -19.47 -5.46
CA LEU A 29 -6.47 -18.73 -4.20
C LEU A 29 -5.76 -19.51 -3.09
N LEU A 30 -5.46 -20.81 -3.29
CA LEU A 30 -4.81 -21.64 -2.28
C LEU A 30 -3.32 -21.27 -2.15
N PRO A 31 -2.87 -20.71 -0.99
CA PRO A 31 -1.47 -20.41 -0.76
C PRO A 31 -0.59 -21.67 -0.85
N GLU A 32 0.61 -21.57 -1.41
CA GLU A 32 1.48 -22.73 -1.59
C GLU A 32 1.83 -23.42 -0.27
N SER A 33 2.08 -22.68 0.80
CA SER A 33 2.33 -23.23 2.13
C SER A 33 1.15 -24.07 2.65
N LEU A 34 -0.08 -23.62 2.39
CA LEU A 34 -1.30 -24.32 2.76
C LEU A 34 -1.53 -25.53 1.86
N LEU A 35 -1.24 -25.43 0.57
CA LEU A 35 -1.25 -26.57 -0.37
C LEU A 35 -0.31 -27.68 0.14
N GLN A 36 0.93 -27.37 0.50
CA GLN A 36 1.88 -28.36 1.03
C GLN A 36 1.38 -29.00 2.34
N LYS A 37 0.76 -28.19 3.22
CA LYS A 37 0.12 -28.68 4.44
C LYS A 37 -1.03 -29.65 4.12
N TYR A 38 -1.89 -29.33 3.17
CA TYR A 38 -3.04 -30.17 2.78
C TYR A 38 -2.61 -31.49 2.13
N ILE A 39 -1.55 -31.49 1.31
CA ILE A 39 -0.96 -32.70 0.78
C ILE A 39 -0.46 -33.60 1.92
N ARG A 40 0.31 -33.04 2.87
CA ARG A 40 0.84 -33.76 4.04
C ARG A 40 -0.26 -34.35 4.91
N LEU A 41 -1.35 -33.61 5.11
CA LEU A 41 -2.52 -34.04 5.90
C LEU A 41 -3.45 -34.96 5.11
N LYS A 42 -3.10 -35.39 3.88
CA LYS A 42 -3.92 -36.23 3.00
C LYS A 42 -5.31 -35.66 2.71
N ARG A 43 -5.45 -34.32 2.75
CA ARG A 43 -6.67 -33.60 2.30
C ARG A 43 -6.76 -33.50 0.78
N ILE A 44 -5.68 -33.86 0.08
CA ILE A 44 -5.62 -33.99 -1.37
C ILE A 44 -5.30 -35.47 -1.64
N LYS A 45 -6.26 -36.17 -2.28
CA LYS A 45 -6.13 -37.57 -2.59
C LYS A 45 -6.13 -37.75 -4.11
N ARG A 46 -5.42 -38.78 -4.56
CA ARG A 46 -5.44 -39.29 -5.94
C ARG A 46 -6.03 -40.70 -5.91
N ASN A 47 -7.12 -40.92 -6.63
CA ASN A 47 -7.81 -42.20 -6.69
C ASN A 47 -8.11 -42.78 -5.29
N GLY A 48 -8.65 -41.94 -4.40
CA GLY A 48 -9.00 -42.27 -3.01
C GLY A 48 -7.82 -42.37 -2.03
N LYS A 49 -6.56 -42.28 -2.48
CA LYS A 49 -5.37 -42.45 -1.65
C LYS A 49 -4.56 -41.14 -1.55
N GLY A 50 -3.94 -40.87 -0.38
CA GLY A 50 -3.02 -39.75 -0.24
C GLY A 50 -1.83 -39.89 -1.19
N ALA A 51 -1.46 -38.80 -1.86
CA ALA A 51 -0.38 -38.77 -2.83
C ALA A 51 0.76 -37.83 -2.39
N LYS A 52 1.98 -38.06 -2.87
CA LYS A 52 3.12 -37.16 -2.68
C LYS A 52 2.99 -35.96 -3.62
N ARG A 53 3.57 -34.81 -3.22
CA ARG A 53 3.48 -33.55 -3.97
C ARG A 53 4.04 -33.62 -5.40
N ASP A 54 5.05 -34.43 -5.59
CA ASP A 54 5.83 -34.56 -6.82
C ASP A 54 5.32 -35.68 -7.75
N VAL A 55 4.26 -36.39 -7.34
CA VAL A 55 3.66 -37.46 -8.19
C VAL A 55 3.15 -36.86 -9.50
N ARG A 56 3.44 -37.51 -10.61
CA ARG A 56 2.92 -37.11 -11.92
C ARG A 56 1.53 -37.68 -12.11
N LEU A 57 0.63 -36.83 -12.53
CA LEU A 57 -0.75 -37.18 -12.83
C LEU A 57 -0.83 -37.92 -14.17
N VAL A 58 -1.72 -38.88 -14.24
CA VAL A 58 -2.00 -39.66 -15.45
C VAL A 58 -3.43 -39.38 -15.89
N GLU A 59 -3.69 -39.42 -17.19
CA GLU A 59 -5.06 -39.30 -17.72
C GLU A 59 -5.97 -40.35 -17.08
N GLY A 60 -7.16 -39.92 -16.67
CA GLY A 60 -8.13 -40.73 -15.94
C GLY A 60 -7.97 -40.72 -14.41
N ASP A 61 -6.89 -40.17 -13.86
CA ASP A 61 -6.80 -39.98 -12.41
C ASP A 61 -7.95 -39.11 -11.91
N VAL A 62 -8.44 -39.40 -10.71
CA VAL A 62 -9.43 -38.61 -10.01
C VAL A 62 -8.78 -38.01 -8.77
N LEU A 63 -8.72 -36.68 -8.71
CA LEU A 63 -8.26 -35.94 -7.54
C LEU A 63 -9.45 -35.56 -6.67
N GLN A 64 -9.39 -35.91 -5.40
CA GLN A 64 -10.39 -35.56 -4.38
C GLN A 64 -9.79 -34.49 -3.47
N LEU A 65 -10.36 -33.31 -3.53
CA LEU A 65 -9.87 -32.11 -2.87
C LEU A 65 -10.79 -31.73 -1.71
N TYR A 66 -10.32 -31.91 -0.48
CA TYR A 66 -10.99 -31.47 0.74
C TYR A 66 -10.48 -30.06 1.10
N ILE A 67 -10.85 -29.11 0.25
CA ILE A 67 -10.40 -27.70 0.26
C ILE A 67 -11.65 -26.82 0.29
N ASN A 68 -11.63 -25.75 1.07
CA ASN A 68 -12.76 -24.83 1.18
C ASN A 68 -13.08 -24.17 -0.17
N ASP A 69 -14.35 -23.95 -0.44
CA ASP A 69 -14.87 -23.41 -1.73
C ASP A 69 -14.28 -22.05 -2.09
N GLU A 70 -14.02 -21.21 -1.10
CA GLU A 70 -13.43 -19.89 -1.27
C GLU A 70 -12.08 -19.89 -2.03
N PHE A 71 -11.33 -20.99 -1.97
CA PHE A 71 -10.05 -21.13 -2.71
C PHE A 71 -10.23 -21.46 -4.19
N PHE A 72 -11.42 -21.91 -4.61
CA PHE A 72 -11.74 -22.21 -6.00
C PHE A 72 -12.30 -21.02 -6.76
N GLU A 73 -12.65 -19.94 -6.05
CA GLU A 73 -13.16 -18.73 -6.65
C GLU A 73 -12.11 -18.06 -7.53
N ARG A 74 -12.57 -17.21 -8.46
CA ARG A 74 -11.63 -16.39 -9.21
C ARG A 74 -11.06 -15.34 -8.27
N PRO A 75 -9.74 -15.12 -8.32
CA PRO A 75 -9.12 -14.06 -7.53
C PRO A 75 -9.73 -12.71 -7.88
N THR A 76 -10.18 -12.00 -6.84
CA THR A 76 -10.67 -10.63 -6.92
C THR A 76 -9.93 -9.78 -5.88
N GLU A 77 -10.04 -8.48 -5.93
CA GLU A 77 -9.44 -7.61 -4.92
C GLU A 77 -10.04 -7.89 -3.53
N GLN A 78 -11.30 -8.29 -3.47
CA GLN A 78 -12.02 -8.57 -2.21
C GLN A 78 -11.54 -9.85 -1.49
N ASN A 79 -11.06 -10.84 -2.22
CA ASN A 79 -10.59 -12.11 -1.66
C ASN A 79 -9.08 -12.37 -1.88
N ALA A 80 -8.35 -11.38 -2.38
CA ALA A 80 -6.91 -11.46 -2.65
C ALA A 80 -6.08 -11.83 -1.41
N TRP A 81 -6.53 -11.42 -0.22
CA TRP A 81 -5.92 -11.73 1.08
C TRP A 81 -5.81 -13.23 1.36
N LEU A 82 -6.66 -14.07 0.74
CA LEU A 82 -6.57 -15.53 0.85
C LEU A 82 -5.26 -16.09 0.29
N LYS A 83 -4.61 -15.40 -0.63
CA LYS A 83 -3.29 -15.80 -1.18
C LYS A 83 -2.12 -15.42 -0.27
N ILE A 84 -2.32 -14.57 0.73
CA ILE A 84 -1.27 -14.08 1.60
C ILE A 84 -1.09 -15.03 2.78
N ALA A 85 -0.15 -15.94 2.68
CA ALA A 85 0.15 -16.89 3.77
C ALA A 85 0.90 -16.20 4.92
N THR A 86 1.80 -15.27 4.61
CA THR A 86 2.57 -14.49 5.57
C THR A 86 2.47 -13.03 5.20
N PRO A 87 1.66 -12.23 5.91
CA PRO A 87 1.55 -10.79 5.67
C PRO A 87 2.88 -10.07 5.90
N ARG A 88 3.20 -9.12 5.01
CA ARG A 88 4.40 -8.29 5.10
C ARG A 88 3.98 -6.86 5.41
N LEU A 89 4.06 -6.49 6.67
CA LEU A 89 3.66 -5.18 7.16
C LEU A 89 4.70 -4.65 8.15
N ASP A 90 5.07 -3.39 7.97
CA ASP A 90 5.72 -2.60 8.99
C ASP A 90 4.66 -1.68 9.61
N ILE A 91 4.29 -1.95 10.85
CA ILE A 91 3.21 -1.24 11.54
C ILE A 91 3.82 -0.11 12.36
N VAL A 92 3.39 1.13 12.09
CA VAL A 92 3.78 2.32 12.84
C VAL A 92 2.95 2.47 14.12
N TYR A 93 1.66 2.16 14.00
CA TYR A 93 0.70 2.20 15.10
C TYR A 93 -0.49 1.31 14.80
N GLU A 94 -1.04 0.69 15.82
CA GLU A 94 -2.26 -0.11 15.72
C GLU A 94 -3.05 -0.04 17.03
N ASP A 95 -4.37 0.05 16.91
CA ASP A 95 -5.33 -0.13 17.99
C ASP A 95 -6.59 -0.86 17.49
N GLU A 96 -7.70 -0.81 18.23
CA GLU A 96 -8.97 -1.45 17.85
C GLU A 96 -9.64 -0.80 16.62
N ASN A 97 -9.33 0.47 16.30
CA ASN A 97 -10.01 1.24 15.27
C ASN A 97 -9.19 1.42 13.99
N ILE A 98 -7.87 1.61 14.12
CA ILE A 98 -6.99 1.96 13.01
C ILE A 98 -5.72 1.12 12.97
N LEU A 99 -5.11 1.07 11.79
CA LEU A 99 -3.75 0.58 11.58
C LEU A 99 -3.01 1.56 10.68
N LEU A 100 -1.85 2.04 11.12
CA LEU A 100 -0.94 2.87 10.34
C LEU A 100 0.21 1.99 9.83
N ALA A 101 0.24 1.73 8.53
CA ALA A 101 1.27 0.90 7.90
C ALA A 101 2.32 1.76 7.21
N ASP A 102 3.60 1.48 7.44
CA ASP A 102 4.73 2.02 6.68
C ASP A 102 4.90 1.24 5.37
N LYS A 103 4.19 1.67 4.32
CA LYS A 103 4.25 1.04 3.01
C LYS A 103 5.63 1.21 2.37
N LYS A 104 6.28 0.13 1.99
CA LYS A 104 7.55 0.20 1.26
C LYS A 104 7.37 0.68 -0.18
N PRO A 105 8.36 1.40 -0.75
CA PRO A 105 8.40 1.67 -2.19
C PRO A 105 8.27 0.38 -3.01
N GLY A 106 7.57 0.43 -4.15
CA GLY A 106 7.30 -0.72 -5.01
C GLY A 106 6.00 -1.45 -4.72
N VAL A 107 5.47 -1.36 -3.49
CA VAL A 107 4.20 -1.98 -3.09
C VAL A 107 3.02 -1.12 -3.56
N LEU A 108 1.98 -1.76 -4.12
CA LEU A 108 0.71 -1.12 -4.47
C LEU A 108 -0.20 -0.99 -3.23
N CYS A 109 -0.91 0.11 -3.10
CA CYS A 109 -1.99 0.23 -2.09
C CYS A 109 -3.16 -0.70 -2.41
N HIS A 110 -3.64 -0.65 -3.67
CA HIS A 110 -4.68 -1.49 -4.24
C HIS A 110 -4.24 -1.99 -5.60
N SER A 111 -4.93 -3.00 -6.14
CA SER A 111 -4.74 -3.45 -7.51
C SER A 111 -4.90 -2.29 -8.51
N ALA A 112 -4.08 -2.22 -9.52
CA ALA A 112 -4.05 -1.12 -10.49
C ALA A 112 -3.80 -1.63 -11.91
N GLY A 113 -4.84 -1.57 -12.75
CA GLY A 113 -4.78 -1.95 -14.17
C GLY A 113 -4.71 -3.45 -14.38
N GLU A 114 -3.55 -4.03 -14.25
CA GLU A 114 -3.38 -5.48 -14.17
C GLU A 114 -3.65 -5.93 -12.73
N TRP A 115 -4.48 -6.95 -12.58
CA TRP A 115 -4.84 -7.44 -11.26
C TRP A 115 -3.61 -7.97 -10.51
N SER A 116 -3.37 -7.44 -9.32
CA SER A 116 -2.32 -7.91 -8.41
C SER A 116 -2.93 -8.24 -7.05
N TRP A 117 -2.70 -9.44 -6.56
CA TRP A 117 -3.18 -9.89 -5.27
C TRP A 117 -2.25 -9.45 -4.11
N ASP A 118 -0.96 -9.19 -4.36
CA ASP A 118 0.01 -8.75 -3.35
C ASP A 118 0.02 -7.22 -3.26
N THR A 119 -0.96 -6.68 -2.55
CA THR A 119 -1.13 -5.25 -2.30
C THR A 119 -1.08 -4.96 -0.80
N LEU A 120 -0.91 -3.69 -0.42
CA LEU A 120 -0.93 -3.30 0.98
C LEU A 120 -2.25 -3.70 1.66
N ILE A 121 -3.39 -3.44 1.01
CA ILE A 121 -4.69 -3.78 1.59
C ILE A 121 -4.86 -5.28 1.76
N SER A 122 -4.42 -6.10 0.80
CA SER A 122 -4.50 -7.56 0.92
C SER A 122 -3.65 -8.09 2.08
N ASN A 123 -2.46 -7.51 2.28
CA ASN A 123 -1.59 -7.86 3.41
C ASN A 123 -2.23 -7.45 4.76
N ILE A 124 -2.84 -6.27 4.84
CA ILE A 124 -3.56 -5.83 6.05
C ILE A 124 -4.75 -6.75 6.36
N GLN A 125 -5.57 -7.08 5.36
CA GLN A 125 -6.71 -7.98 5.53
C GLN A 125 -6.26 -9.38 5.98
N ALA A 126 -5.20 -9.92 5.37
CA ALA A 126 -4.63 -11.21 5.77
C ALA A 126 -4.11 -11.18 7.22
N TYR A 127 -3.41 -10.11 7.61
CA TYR A 127 -2.92 -9.90 8.96
C TYR A 127 -4.07 -9.86 9.99
N LEU A 128 -5.06 -9.00 9.77
CA LEU A 128 -6.20 -8.86 10.68
C LEU A 128 -7.01 -10.15 10.80
N ARG A 129 -7.13 -10.91 9.71
CA ARG A 129 -7.78 -12.23 9.71
C ARG A 129 -6.97 -13.25 10.50
N GLN A 130 -5.65 -13.31 10.32
CA GLN A 130 -4.77 -14.27 10.99
C GLN A 130 -4.64 -13.99 12.50
N THR A 131 -4.70 -12.73 12.90
CA THR A 131 -4.67 -12.31 14.31
C THR A 131 -6.05 -12.33 14.97
N GLY A 132 -7.11 -12.75 14.26
CA GLY A 132 -8.47 -12.82 14.80
C GLY A 132 -9.16 -11.48 15.00
N GLN A 133 -8.60 -10.40 14.47
CA GLN A 133 -9.13 -9.04 14.61
C GLN A 133 -10.21 -8.71 13.56
N TRP A 134 -10.34 -9.53 12.54
CA TRP A 134 -11.38 -9.44 11.52
C TRP A 134 -11.77 -10.84 11.04
N ASP A 135 -13.08 -11.13 11.02
CA ASP A 135 -13.62 -12.35 10.43
C ASP A 135 -14.66 -12.00 9.34
N PRO A 136 -14.34 -12.22 8.06
CA PRO A 136 -15.26 -11.91 6.96
C PRO A 136 -16.57 -12.67 7.02
N LYS A 137 -16.65 -13.78 7.80
CA LYS A 137 -17.90 -14.55 7.99
C LYS A 137 -18.78 -13.98 9.09
N ALA A 138 -18.20 -13.24 10.03
CA ALA A 138 -18.93 -12.56 11.09
C ALA A 138 -19.46 -11.18 10.67
N GLU A 139 -18.88 -10.62 9.58
CA GLU A 139 -19.27 -9.30 9.07
C GLU A 139 -20.33 -9.40 7.98
N ASN A 140 -21.38 -8.57 8.07
CA ASN A 140 -22.41 -8.53 7.03
C ASN A 140 -21.97 -7.74 5.80
N ALA A 141 -21.16 -6.70 5.96
CA ALA A 141 -20.81 -5.80 4.85
C ALA A 141 -19.43 -5.11 5.01
N PHE A 142 -18.81 -5.11 6.18
CA PHE A 142 -17.56 -4.42 6.40
C PHE A 142 -16.35 -5.27 5.99
N THR A 143 -15.41 -4.61 5.34
CA THR A 143 -14.07 -5.15 5.05
C THR A 143 -13.05 -4.08 5.40
N PRO A 144 -11.94 -4.39 6.11
CA PRO A 144 -10.87 -3.44 6.39
C PRO A 144 -10.40 -2.75 5.13
N ALA A 145 -10.28 -1.43 5.18
CA ALA A 145 -10.05 -0.59 4.01
C ALA A 145 -9.00 0.49 4.26
N LEU A 146 -8.28 0.89 3.20
CA LEU A 146 -7.38 2.03 3.25
C LEU A 146 -8.16 3.33 3.15
N CYS A 147 -7.84 4.30 4.00
CA CYS A 147 -8.45 5.63 4.01
C CYS A 147 -7.72 6.62 3.08
N ASN A 148 -6.44 6.37 2.79
CA ASN A 148 -5.66 7.15 1.83
C ASN A 148 -4.80 6.25 0.96
N ARG A 149 -4.23 6.83 -0.10
CA ARG A 149 -3.34 6.14 -1.03
C ARG A 149 -2.10 6.98 -1.28
N ILE A 150 -0.98 6.30 -1.49
CA ILE A 150 0.26 6.86 -2.01
C ILE A 150 0.67 6.09 -3.26
N ASP A 151 1.51 6.66 -4.11
CA ASP A 151 1.94 6.03 -5.36
C ASP A 151 2.71 4.72 -5.09
N ARG A 152 2.78 3.84 -6.09
CA ARG A 152 3.49 2.56 -5.98
C ARG A 152 4.90 2.73 -5.41
N ASN A 153 5.70 3.64 -5.99
CA ASN A 153 7.09 3.86 -5.59
C ASN A 153 7.27 4.93 -4.50
N THR A 154 6.19 5.48 -3.95
CA THR A 154 6.23 6.34 -2.75
C THR A 154 6.13 5.46 -1.53
N GLY A 155 7.06 5.60 -0.59
CA GLY A 155 7.01 4.94 0.71
C GLY A 155 6.25 5.75 1.74
N GLY A 156 5.98 5.14 2.91
CA GLY A 156 5.49 5.82 4.10
C GLY A 156 4.08 5.48 4.53
N ILE A 157 3.58 6.26 5.48
CA ILE A 157 2.40 5.94 6.27
C ILE A 157 1.13 5.96 5.43
N VAL A 158 0.39 4.86 5.50
CA VAL A 158 -0.95 4.68 4.95
C VAL A 158 -1.89 4.28 6.09
N ILE A 159 -3.05 4.92 6.13
CA ILE A 159 -4.08 4.71 7.15
C ILE A 159 -5.04 3.64 6.68
N ALA A 160 -5.25 2.61 7.49
CA ALA A 160 -6.31 1.63 7.32
C ALA A 160 -7.31 1.71 8.48
N ALA A 161 -8.59 1.58 8.18
CA ALA A 161 -9.66 1.45 9.15
C ALA A 161 -9.95 -0.03 9.41
N LYS A 162 -10.10 -0.40 10.68
CA LYS A 162 -10.38 -1.77 11.15
C LYS A 162 -11.86 -2.02 11.38
N ASN A 163 -12.68 -0.95 11.42
CA ASN A 163 -14.14 -1.03 11.53
C ASN A 163 -14.85 0.06 10.68
N ALA A 164 -16.14 -0.11 10.47
CA ALA A 164 -16.92 0.75 9.58
C ALA A 164 -17.09 2.18 10.12
N GLU A 165 -17.14 2.36 11.44
CA GLU A 165 -17.29 3.68 12.06
C GLU A 165 -16.01 4.50 11.89
N ALA A 166 -14.86 3.90 12.21
CA ALA A 166 -13.56 4.51 11.98
C ALA A 166 -13.34 4.87 10.50
N LEU A 167 -13.77 3.99 9.57
CA LEU A 167 -13.67 4.25 8.12
C LEU A 167 -14.45 5.51 7.71
N ARG A 168 -15.68 5.68 8.21
CA ARG A 168 -16.50 6.87 7.91
C ARG A 168 -15.86 8.13 8.46
N ILE A 169 -15.48 8.12 9.73
CA ILE A 169 -14.86 9.26 10.39
C ILE A 169 -13.56 9.64 9.66
N LEU A 170 -12.64 8.69 9.42
CA LEU A 170 -11.37 8.97 8.75
C LEU A 170 -11.57 9.54 7.35
N ASN A 171 -12.52 9.03 6.57
CA ASN A 171 -12.80 9.56 5.24
C ASN A 171 -13.29 11.02 5.30
N ASP A 172 -14.15 11.36 6.27
CA ASP A 172 -14.61 12.73 6.50
C ASP A 172 -13.45 13.62 6.94
N LYS A 173 -12.65 13.18 7.92
CA LYS A 173 -11.48 13.95 8.42
C LYS A 173 -10.41 14.17 7.34
N ILE A 174 -10.19 13.21 6.47
CA ILE A 174 -9.27 13.36 5.32
C ILE A 174 -9.85 14.32 4.28
N ARG A 175 -11.15 14.23 3.96
CA ARG A 175 -11.84 15.16 3.05
C ARG A 175 -11.77 16.59 3.56
N ASP A 176 -12.00 16.79 4.85
CA ASP A 176 -12.06 18.08 5.51
C ASP A 176 -10.67 18.61 5.92
N ARG A 177 -9.60 17.84 5.59
CA ARG A 177 -8.18 18.21 5.79
C ARG A 177 -7.78 18.33 7.27
N GLU A 178 -8.41 17.56 8.11
CA GLU A 178 -8.15 17.47 9.54
C GLU A 178 -7.05 16.46 9.91
N ILE A 179 -6.44 15.85 8.90
CA ILE A 179 -5.25 14.97 9.04
C ILE A 179 -4.15 15.54 8.15
N GLU A 180 -3.13 16.09 8.79
CA GLU A 180 -1.97 16.63 8.09
C GLU A 180 -1.02 15.53 7.66
N LYS A 181 -0.43 15.69 6.46
CA LYS A 181 0.49 14.73 5.85
C LYS A 181 1.77 15.44 5.44
N SER A 182 2.87 15.07 6.08
CA SER A 182 4.20 15.57 5.75
C SER A 182 5.00 14.50 5.01
N TYR A 183 5.67 14.96 3.98
CA TYR A 183 6.50 14.12 3.11
C TYR A 183 7.93 14.62 3.12
N LEU A 184 8.89 13.70 3.04
CA LEU A 184 10.26 14.02 2.66
C LEU A 184 10.49 13.63 1.21
N CYS A 185 11.21 14.46 0.48
CA CYS A 185 11.69 14.11 -0.86
C CYS A 185 13.09 14.64 -1.10
N VAL A 186 13.82 13.97 -2.00
CA VAL A 186 15.08 14.49 -2.56
C VAL A 186 14.78 15.05 -3.93
N VAL A 187 15.13 16.31 -4.15
CA VAL A 187 14.95 16.99 -5.43
C VAL A 187 16.29 17.33 -6.08
N CYS A 188 16.30 17.40 -7.42
CA CYS A 188 17.45 17.81 -8.20
C CYS A 188 17.50 19.33 -8.29
N GLY A 189 18.54 19.94 -7.77
CA GLY A 189 18.73 21.37 -7.68
C GLY A 189 18.41 21.93 -6.28
N ARG A 190 18.29 23.25 -6.20
CA ARG A 190 17.96 23.97 -4.97
C ARG A 190 16.68 24.78 -5.20
N PRO A 191 15.59 24.48 -4.50
CA PRO A 191 14.38 25.31 -4.56
C PRO A 191 14.70 26.75 -4.15
N HIS A 192 14.13 27.70 -4.87
CA HIS A 192 14.26 29.11 -4.56
C HIS A 192 12.89 29.79 -4.70
N PRO A 193 12.38 30.41 -3.60
CA PRO A 193 12.93 30.47 -2.26
C PRO A 193 13.12 29.11 -1.59
N ALA A 194 13.88 29.04 -0.48
CA ALA A 194 14.15 27.79 0.24
C ALA A 194 12.90 27.18 0.87
N GLU A 195 11.91 27.99 1.14
CA GLU A 195 10.57 27.61 1.61
C GLU A 195 9.51 28.37 0.85
N GLY A 196 8.32 27.80 0.74
CA GLY A 196 7.24 28.46 0.02
C GLY A 196 6.01 27.59 -0.17
N ARG A 197 5.10 28.09 -1.00
CA ARG A 197 3.83 27.45 -1.30
C ARG A 197 3.66 27.33 -2.81
N LEU A 198 3.44 26.10 -3.27
CA LEU A 198 3.16 25.75 -4.66
C LEU A 198 1.65 25.66 -4.85
N GLU A 199 1.08 26.59 -5.56
CA GLU A 199 -0.34 26.63 -5.89
C GLU A 199 -0.56 26.49 -7.38
N GLY A 200 -1.64 25.85 -7.76
CA GLY A 200 -2.03 25.70 -9.17
C GLY A 200 -3.12 24.67 -9.33
N TYR A 201 -3.32 24.28 -10.56
CA TYR A 201 -4.31 23.26 -10.94
C TYR A 201 -3.60 22.06 -11.54
N LEU A 202 -4.04 20.88 -11.16
CA LEU A 202 -3.53 19.62 -11.71
C LEU A 202 -4.56 19.00 -12.65
N PHE A 203 -4.18 18.85 -13.91
CA PHE A 203 -4.95 18.13 -14.91
C PHE A 203 -4.34 16.76 -15.14
N LYS A 204 -5.16 15.70 -15.00
CA LYS A 204 -4.73 14.30 -15.22
C LYS A 204 -5.05 13.87 -16.66
N ASP A 205 -4.03 13.59 -17.44
CA ASP A 205 -4.16 12.83 -18.68
C ASP A 205 -4.25 11.33 -18.34
N ALA A 206 -5.43 10.75 -18.52
CA ALA A 206 -5.69 9.36 -18.19
C ALA A 206 -4.97 8.39 -19.15
N VAL A 207 -4.79 8.78 -20.42
CA VAL A 207 -4.14 7.94 -21.44
C VAL A 207 -2.64 7.81 -21.16
N LYS A 208 -1.99 8.95 -20.89
CA LYS A 208 -0.56 8.99 -20.57
C LYS A 208 -0.27 8.65 -19.11
N ASN A 209 -1.32 8.51 -18.29
CA ASN A 209 -1.22 8.37 -16.82
C ASN A 209 -0.26 9.42 -16.22
N GLN A 210 -0.34 10.66 -16.69
CA GLN A 210 0.51 11.79 -16.31
C GLN A 210 -0.33 12.96 -15.84
N VAL A 211 0.24 13.79 -14.96
CA VAL A 211 -0.41 14.99 -14.42
C VAL A 211 0.37 16.20 -14.87
N TYR A 212 -0.34 17.21 -15.34
CA TYR A 212 0.21 18.49 -15.76
C TYR A 212 -0.21 19.61 -14.80
N VAL A 213 0.72 20.49 -14.48
CA VAL A 213 0.46 21.68 -13.66
C VAL A 213 0.06 22.81 -14.57
N THR A 214 -1.08 23.47 -14.27
CA THR A 214 -1.55 24.65 -14.98
C THR A 214 -1.76 25.80 -14.01
N LYS A 215 -1.45 27.03 -14.45
CA LYS A 215 -1.67 28.25 -13.64
C LYS A 215 -3.13 28.72 -13.68
N LYS A 216 -3.86 28.37 -14.72
CA LYS A 216 -5.26 28.75 -14.90
C LYS A 216 -6.17 27.52 -14.73
N PRO A 217 -7.38 27.70 -14.18
CA PRO A 217 -8.37 26.63 -14.11
C PRO A 217 -8.75 26.18 -15.53
N GLN A 218 -8.95 24.89 -15.69
CA GLN A 218 -9.47 24.29 -16.93
C GLN A 218 -10.38 23.11 -16.61
N PRO A 219 -11.28 22.69 -17.53
CA PRO A 219 -12.16 21.56 -17.30
C PRO A 219 -11.37 20.30 -16.87
N GLY A 220 -11.81 19.66 -15.78
CA GLY A 220 -11.17 18.45 -15.25
C GLY A 220 -9.92 18.69 -14.39
N ALA A 221 -9.37 19.91 -14.35
CA ALA A 221 -8.28 20.25 -13.45
C ALA A 221 -8.78 20.48 -12.02
N LYS A 222 -7.95 20.12 -11.04
CA LYS A 222 -8.25 20.23 -9.60
C LYS A 222 -7.20 21.10 -8.93
N THR A 223 -7.65 21.98 -8.02
CA THR A 223 -6.75 22.79 -7.19
C THR A 223 -5.78 21.89 -6.43
N ALA A 224 -4.51 22.28 -6.43
CA ALA A 224 -3.43 21.62 -5.72
C ALA A 224 -2.58 22.64 -4.98
N VAL A 225 -2.37 22.40 -3.69
CA VAL A 225 -1.60 23.28 -2.81
C VAL A 225 -0.65 22.43 -1.98
N THR A 226 0.65 22.73 -2.09
CA THR A 226 1.73 22.10 -1.33
C THR A 226 2.60 23.18 -0.71
N GLU A 227 2.81 23.14 0.58
CA GLU A 227 3.85 23.92 1.24
C GLU A 227 5.14 23.10 1.26
N TYR A 228 6.27 23.77 1.10
CA TYR A 228 7.57 23.08 1.12
C TYR A 228 8.60 23.91 1.89
N ARG A 229 9.57 23.18 2.46
CA ARG A 229 10.74 23.74 3.11
C ARG A 229 11.99 22.91 2.79
N THR A 230 13.03 23.56 2.30
CA THR A 230 14.34 22.91 2.09
C THR A 230 15.03 22.77 3.44
N LEU A 231 15.32 21.51 3.81
CA LEU A 231 15.97 21.17 5.07
C LEU A 231 17.49 21.21 4.93
N GLN A 232 18.00 20.63 3.86
CA GLN A 232 19.43 20.59 3.55
C GLN A 232 19.66 20.62 2.04
N SER A 233 20.83 21.11 1.61
CA SER A 233 21.27 21.06 0.21
C SER A 233 22.72 20.61 0.11
N ARG A 234 23.00 19.64 -0.76
CA ARG A 234 24.34 19.09 -0.94
C ARG A 234 24.51 18.51 -2.36
N ARG A 235 25.65 18.80 -3.01
CA ARG A 235 26.03 18.20 -4.31
C ARG A 235 24.96 18.27 -5.39
N GLY A 236 24.26 19.40 -5.49
CA GLY A 236 23.20 19.60 -6.50
C GLY A 236 21.87 18.92 -6.18
N LEU A 237 21.73 18.32 -5.00
CA LEU A 237 20.51 17.79 -4.45
C LEU A 237 20.03 18.59 -3.26
N SER A 238 18.72 18.57 -3.00
CA SER A 238 18.14 19.15 -1.79
C SER A 238 17.17 18.16 -1.15
N LEU A 239 17.23 18.03 0.17
CA LEU A 239 16.23 17.37 0.99
C LEU A 239 15.15 18.38 1.33
N VAL A 240 13.92 18.07 0.95
CA VAL A 240 12.78 18.98 1.05
C VAL A 240 11.66 18.28 1.83
N GLU A 241 11.13 18.99 2.81
CA GLU A 241 9.88 18.64 3.47
C GLU A 241 8.72 19.27 2.70
N CYS A 242 7.67 18.49 2.43
CA CYS A 242 6.45 18.93 1.77
C CYS A 242 5.23 18.63 2.65
N ARG A 243 4.41 19.63 2.95
CA ARG A 243 3.12 19.49 3.61
C ARG A 243 2.00 19.60 2.58
N LEU A 244 1.18 18.55 2.49
CA LEU A 244 0.07 18.51 1.54
C LEU A 244 -1.18 19.16 2.12
N LEU A 245 -1.59 20.31 1.58
CA LEU A 245 -2.89 20.92 1.87
C LEU A 245 -4.01 20.36 0.97
N THR A 246 -3.64 19.66 -0.10
CA THR A 246 -4.54 18.88 -0.95
C THR A 246 -3.87 17.55 -1.31
N GLY A 247 -4.64 16.51 -1.62
CA GLY A 247 -4.11 15.18 -1.96
C GLY A 247 -4.48 14.78 -3.39
N ARG A 248 -3.75 15.27 -4.40
CA ARG A 248 -3.96 14.90 -5.81
C ARG A 248 -2.93 13.88 -6.28
N THR A 249 -3.30 13.08 -7.26
CA THR A 249 -2.37 12.13 -7.89
C THR A 249 -1.11 12.84 -8.32
N HIS A 250 0.06 12.28 -7.98
CA HIS A 250 1.39 12.78 -8.30
C HIS A 250 1.65 14.25 -7.90
N GLN A 251 0.92 14.82 -6.92
CA GLN A 251 0.91 16.26 -6.66
C GLN A 251 2.32 16.82 -6.40
N ILE A 252 3.03 16.33 -5.39
CA ILE A 252 4.40 16.80 -5.07
C ILE A 252 5.31 16.62 -6.28
N ARG A 253 5.25 15.47 -6.94
CA ARG A 253 6.09 15.12 -8.09
C ARG A 253 5.93 16.13 -9.23
N ALA A 254 4.68 16.41 -9.62
CA ALA A 254 4.38 17.33 -10.73
C ALA A 254 4.68 18.78 -10.34
N GLN A 255 4.33 19.24 -9.13
CA GLN A 255 4.55 20.62 -8.71
C GLN A 255 6.04 20.94 -8.53
N MET A 256 6.82 20.06 -7.90
CA MET A 256 8.27 20.25 -7.75
C MET A 256 8.98 20.23 -9.10
N ALA A 257 8.55 19.38 -10.03
CA ALA A 257 9.09 19.39 -11.39
C ALA A 257 8.75 20.70 -12.14
N ALA A 258 7.52 21.20 -12.02
CA ALA A 258 7.10 22.47 -12.61
C ALA A 258 7.84 23.67 -11.98
N ALA A 259 8.26 23.57 -10.72
CA ALA A 259 9.11 24.54 -10.03
C ALA A 259 10.61 24.42 -10.43
N GLY A 260 10.97 23.54 -11.37
CA GLY A 260 12.35 23.38 -11.85
C GLY A 260 13.23 22.45 -11.00
N CYS A 261 12.70 21.90 -9.91
CA CYS A 261 13.38 21.00 -8.96
C CYS A 261 12.69 19.62 -8.92
N PRO A 262 12.74 18.82 -10.01
CA PRO A 262 12.09 17.52 -10.04
C PRO A 262 12.70 16.56 -9.02
N LEU A 263 11.90 15.58 -8.57
CA LEU A 263 12.36 14.56 -7.62
C LEU A 263 13.42 13.66 -8.25
N LEU A 264 14.43 13.33 -7.47
CA LEU A 264 15.43 12.33 -7.84
C LEU A 264 14.75 10.96 -7.98
N GLY A 265 15.14 10.21 -9.03
CA GLY A 265 14.61 8.88 -9.30
C GLY A 265 13.20 8.88 -9.93
N ASP A 266 12.57 10.03 -10.15
CA ASP A 266 11.25 10.08 -10.76
C ASP A 266 11.34 9.81 -12.27
N GLY A 267 10.80 8.66 -12.70
CA GLY A 267 10.80 8.25 -14.11
C GLY A 267 9.78 9.01 -15.00
N LYS A 268 8.84 9.78 -14.41
CA LYS A 268 7.83 10.52 -15.17
C LYS A 268 8.11 12.02 -15.26
N TYR A 269 8.56 12.62 -14.17
CA TYR A 269 8.74 14.07 -14.03
C TYR A 269 10.21 14.42 -13.78
N GLY A 270 11.07 13.43 -13.55
CA GLY A 270 12.47 13.61 -13.23
C GLY A 270 13.36 13.88 -14.44
N ARG A 271 14.64 14.02 -14.17
CA ARG A 271 15.71 14.20 -15.18
C ARG A 271 16.45 12.87 -15.35
N GLU A 272 16.18 12.15 -16.43
CA GLU A 272 16.73 10.80 -16.67
C GLU A 272 18.26 10.74 -16.54
N ARG A 273 18.98 11.73 -17.10
CA ARG A 273 20.43 11.81 -16.98
C ARG A 273 20.90 11.85 -15.53
N ILE A 274 20.23 12.63 -14.68
CA ILE A 274 20.59 12.74 -13.27
C ILE A 274 20.22 11.45 -12.54
N ASN A 275 19.03 10.89 -12.80
CA ASN A 275 18.60 9.63 -12.21
C ASN A 275 19.60 8.50 -12.48
N ARG A 276 20.12 8.39 -13.71
CA ARG A 276 21.16 7.42 -14.07
C ARG A 276 22.48 7.66 -13.31
N THR A 277 22.90 8.93 -13.15
CA THR A 277 24.12 9.26 -12.40
C THR A 277 24.07 8.77 -10.95
N TYR A 278 22.88 8.84 -10.33
CA TYR A 278 22.68 8.39 -8.95
C TYR A 278 22.21 6.93 -8.85
N GLY A 279 21.94 6.26 -9.98
CA GLY A 279 21.44 4.88 -10.03
C GLY A 279 20.02 4.70 -9.49
N GLU A 280 19.20 5.77 -9.51
CA GLU A 280 17.85 5.75 -8.95
C GLU A 280 16.78 5.52 -10.01
N THR A 281 15.87 4.56 -9.73
CA THR A 281 14.78 4.15 -10.63
C THR A 281 13.38 4.41 -10.07
N GLY A 282 13.27 4.86 -8.83
CA GLY A 282 12.02 5.21 -8.15
C GLY A 282 12.13 6.57 -7.47
N GLN A 283 11.03 7.35 -7.48
CA GLN A 283 11.03 8.69 -6.88
C GLN A 283 11.41 8.66 -5.40
N MET A 284 12.36 9.47 -5.00
CA MET A 284 12.73 9.68 -3.61
C MET A 284 11.67 10.54 -2.92
N LEU A 285 10.57 9.90 -2.50
CA LEU A 285 9.40 10.50 -1.87
C LEU A 285 8.86 9.58 -0.79
N TYR A 286 8.64 10.11 0.40
CA TYR A 286 8.18 9.34 1.56
C TYR A 286 7.17 10.12 2.39
N SER A 287 5.99 9.54 2.66
CA SER A 287 5.00 10.03 3.61
C SER A 287 5.47 9.68 5.02
N TYR A 288 6.31 10.53 5.60
CA TYR A 288 7.05 10.15 6.80
C TYR A 288 6.32 10.47 8.11
N LYS A 289 5.36 11.42 8.08
CA LYS A 289 4.68 11.90 9.27
C LYS A 289 3.21 12.21 9.00
N LEU A 290 2.34 11.82 9.93
CA LEU A 290 0.92 12.14 9.98
C LEU A 290 0.58 12.82 11.31
N THR A 291 -0.22 13.91 11.27
CA THR A 291 -0.75 14.56 12.47
C THR A 291 -2.27 14.61 12.39
N PHE A 292 -2.92 14.04 13.39
CA PHE A 292 -4.37 14.07 13.56
C PHE A 292 -4.76 15.34 14.28
N THR A 293 -4.95 16.45 13.55
CA THR A 293 -5.31 17.75 14.17
C THR A 293 -6.72 17.73 14.74
N LEU A 294 -7.66 17.13 14.03
CA LEU A 294 -9.05 16.86 14.42
C LEU A 294 -9.73 18.03 15.14
N PRO A 295 -9.82 19.22 14.55
CA PRO A 295 -10.44 20.38 15.19
C PRO A 295 -11.94 20.21 15.42
N THR A 296 -12.61 19.31 14.68
CA THR A 296 -14.03 18.97 14.86
C THR A 296 -14.20 17.61 15.53
N ASP A 297 -15.38 17.32 16.04
CA ASP A 297 -15.70 16.04 16.70
C ASP A 297 -15.28 14.85 15.85
N ALA A 298 -14.52 13.94 16.46
CA ALA A 298 -14.00 12.73 15.84
C ALA A 298 -14.61 11.43 16.40
N GLY A 299 -15.66 11.51 17.22
CA GLY A 299 -16.36 10.36 17.75
C GLY A 299 -15.42 9.36 18.43
N ILE A 300 -15.49 8.07 18.02
CA ILE A 300 -14.61 7.02 18.58
C ILE A 300 -13.11 7.25 18.35
N LEU A 301 -12.73 8.19 17.47
CA LEU A 301 -11.33 8.53 17.18
C LEU A 301 -10.85 9.80 17.89
N GLU A 302 -11.62 10.33 18.86
CA GLU A 302 -11.30 11.54 19.58
C GLU A 302 -9.95 11.45 20.31
N TYR A 303 -9.56 10.29 20.78
CA TYR A 303 -8.26 10.01 21.43
C TYR A 303 -7.04 10.21 20.51
N LEU A 304 -7.24 10.33 19.19
CA LEU A 304 -6.18 10.66 18.23
C LEU A 304 -5.95 12.17 18.09
N ARG A 305 -6.80 13.02 18.64
CA ARG A 305 -6.70 14.49 18.56
C ARG A 305 -5.32 14.96 19.02
N GLY A 306 -4.64 15.72 18.15
CA GLY A 306 -3.30 16.26 18.43
C GLY A 306 -2.17 15.24 18.30
N ARG A 307 -2.46 13.93 18.13
CA ARG A 307 -1.40 12.92 18.03
C ARG A 307 -0.69 12.98 16.69
N THR A 308 0.62 12.80 16.76
CA THR A 308 1.51 12.73 15.60
C THR A 308 2.18 11.37 15.55
N PHE A 309 2.20 10.75 14.38
CA PHE A 309 2.86 9.48 14.11
C PHE A 309 3.91 9.67 13.03
N GLN A 310 5.09 9.10 13.23
CA GLN A 310 6.23 9.25 12.34
C GLN A 310 6.92 7.90 12.13
N VAL A 311 7.41 7.66 10.90
CA VAL A 311 8.28 6.50 10.66
C VAL A 311 9.62 6.68 11.37
N PRO A 312 10.29 5.60 11.79
CA PRO A 312 11.54 5.72 12.53
C PRO A 312 12.69 6.29 11.68
N GLN A 313 12.66 6.04 10.37
CA GLN A 313 13.72 6.51 9.46
C GLN A 313 13.22 6.60 8.00
N VAL A 314 13.93 7.38 7.20
CA VAL A 314 13.74 7.48 5.75
C VAL A 314 15.08 7.22 5.08
N ALA A 315 15.26 6.03 4.51
CA ALA A 315 16.55 5.52 4.04
C ALA A 315 17.27 6.44 3.05
N PHE A 316 16.57 7.08 2.12
CA PHE A 316 17.18 7.99 1.16
C PHE A 316 17.65 9.31 1.81
N ALA A 317 17.04 9.74 2.91
CA ALA A 317 17.47 10.94 3.61
C ALA A 317 18.88 10.71 4.19
N GLU A 318 19.11 9.59 4.87
CA GLU A 318 20.45 9.24 5.38
C GLU A 318 21.43 8.98 4.23
N LYS A 319 21.01 8.30 3.16
CA LYS A 319 21.86 8.00 2.00
C LYS A 319 22.45 9.26 1.36
N TYR A 320 21.65 10.29 1.15
CA TYR A 320 22.05 11.51 0.43
C TYR A 320 22.47 12.65 1.34
N PHE A 321 22.02 12.63 2.59
CA PHE A 321 22.29 13.65 3.61
C PHE A 321 22.72 12.97 4.92
N PRO A 322 23.92 12.36 4.95
CA PRO A 322 24.42 11.66 6.13
C PRO A 322 24.39 12.54 7.37
N GLY A 323 23.92 11.99 8.49
CA GLY A 323 23.73 12.70 9.75
C GLY A 323 22.41 13.50 9.83
N PHE A 324 21.54 13.40 8.83
CA PHE A 324 20.20 13.95 8.95
C PHE A 324 19.35 13.08 9.89
N THR A 325 18.77 13.69 10.89
CA THR A 325 17.79 13.09 11.76
C THR A 325 16.41 13.66 11.45
N LEU A 326 15.38 12.79 11.49
CA LEU A 326 14.01 13.26 11.36
C LEU A 326 13.73 14.26 12.51
N PRO A 327 12.98 15.37 12.23
CA PRO A 327 12.55 16.27 13.30
C PRO A 327 11.77 15.47 14.36
N ASP A 328 12.06 15.73 15.62
CA ASP A 328 11.31 15.13 16.72
C ASP A 328 9.82 15.45 16.56
N THR A 329 8.97 14.47 16.79
CA THR A 329 7.56 14.74 17.05
C THR A 329 7.51 15.47 18.37
N GLU A 330 7.08 16.74 18.37
CA GLU A 330 6.87 17.48 19.60
C GLU A 330 6.17 16.56 20.60
N SER A 331 6.80 16.36 21.75
CA SER A 331 6.41 15.44 22.80
C SER A 331 4.93 15.60 23.12
N GLU A 332 4.24 14.48 23.30
CA GLU A 332 2.91 14.42 23.92
C GLU A 332 2.82 15.46 25.06
N PRO A 333 1.71 16.21 25.19
CA PRO A 333 1.49 16.99 26.38
C PRO A 333 1.55 15.99 27.55
N LYS A 334 2.54 16.17 28.42
CA LYS A 334 2.62 15.39 29.68
C LYS A 334 1.29 15.60 30.37
N ASN A 335 0.51 14.51 30.49
CA ASN A 335 -0.57 14.47 31.45
C ASN A 335 0.06 14.67 32.83
N GLU A 336 0.08 15.88 33.28
CA GLU A 336 0.25 16.17 34.70
C GLU A 336 -1.03 15.67 35.39
N ALA A 337 -0.83 14.68 36.25
CA ALA A 337 -1.83 14.02 37.06
C ALA A 337 -2.45 14.97 38.10
#